data_a4db772a7a8536416989bc0d62140166
#
_entry.id   a4db772a7a8536416989bc0d62140166
#
_cell.length_a   1.000
_cell.length_b   1.000
_cell.length_c   1.000
_cell.angle_alpha   90.00
_cell.angle_beta   90.00
_cell.angle_gamma   90.00
#
_symmetry.space_group_name_H-M   'P 1'
#
loop_
_entity.id
_entity.type
_entity.pdbx_description
1 polymer ?
#
loop_
_entity_poly.entity_id
_entity_poly.type
_entity_poly.pdbx_seq_one_letter_code
_entity_poly.pdbx_strand_id
1 'polypeptide(L)'
;MLRDFLFLYPIMQLKILKWLLQFFRSVNRKSKFISDKLKKEIYFYELEERDSDIYIVTFPKSGTTWMQLIVYHLLTDGNMDFKHIYDVSPWLSNQAFRGASPEAVNKLPSPRFFKSHDKYEQFNRGFNNKVIYVYREGKDVAASYFHHNKNY
;
A
#
# COMPACT_ATOMS: atom_id res chain seq x y z
N MET A 1 -4.83 -4.79 35.10
CA MET A 1 -3.65 -5.69 35.01
C MET A 1 -3.60 -6.53 33.75
N LEU A 2 -4.60 -7.40 33.41
CA LEU A 2 -4.60 -8.16 32.14
C LEU A 2 -4.84 -7.30 30.88
N ARG A 3 -5.63 -6.23 30.96
CA ARG A 3 -5.87 -5.28 29.85
C ARG A 3 -4.62 -4.53 29.43
N ASP A 4 -3.81 -4.15 30.37
CA ASP A 4 -2.55 -3.41 30.11
C ASP A 4 -1.50 -4.30 29.48
N PHE A 5 -1.52 -5.61 29.78
CA PHE A 5 -0.63 -6.60 29.16
C PHE A 5 -0.98 -6.83 27.69
N LEU A 6 -2.25 -6.81 27.32
CA LEU A 6 -2.71 -6.95 25.93
C LEU A 6 -2.32 -5.75 25.05
N PHE A 7 -2.24 -4.55 25.62
CA PHE A 7 -1.78 -3.35 24.91
C PHE A 7 -0.25 -3.27 24.74
N LEU A 8 0.50 -3.84 25.68
CA LEU A 8 1.97 -3.85 25.63
C LEU A 8 2.53 -4.87 24.62
N TYR A 9 1.80 -5.94 24.35
CA TYR A 9 2.23 -7.00 23.46
C TYR A 9 2.44 -6.54 22.00
N PRO A 10 1.52 -5.78 21.37
CA PRO A 10 1.72 -5.25 20.03
C PRO A 10 2.87 -4.23 19.95
N ILE A 11 2.99 -3.35 20.96
CA ILE A 11 4.06 -2.34 21.02
C ILE A 11 5.44 -3.01 21.17
N MET A 12 5.52 -4.07 21.96
CA MET A 12 6.75 -4.84 22.13
C MET A 12 7.14 -5.56 20.84
N GLN A 13 6.18 -6.15 20.12
CA GLN A 13 6.41 -6.75 18.82
C GLN A 13 6.94 -5.74 17.80
N LEU A 14 6.34 -4.56 17.73
CA LEU A 14 6.80 -3.49 16.83
C LEU A 14 8.25 -3.06 17.14
N LYS A 15 8.60 -2.94 18.41
CA LYS A 15 9.99 -2.62 18.82
C LYS A 15 10.97 -3.69 18.39
N ILE A 16 10.60 -4.96 18.54
CA ILE A 16 11.41 -6.10 18.11
C ILE A 16 11.57 -6.09 16.58
N LEU A 17 10.50 -5.86 15.81
CA LEU A 17 10.55 -5.75 14.36
C LEU A 17 11.46 -4.61 13.89
N LYS A 18 11.37 -3.45 14.52
CA LYS A 18 12.24 -2.29 14.22
C LYS A 18 13.72 -2.59 14.52
N TRP A 19 14.00 -3.26 15.64
CA TRP A 19 15.34 -3.68 16.00
C TRP A 19 15.91 -4.72 15.00
N LEU A 20 15.13 -5.74 14.65
CA LEU A 20 15.50 -6.72 13.63
C LEU A 20 15.79 -6.06 12.29
N LEU A 21 14.98 -5.09 11.89
CA LEU A 21 15.21 -4.34 10.66
C LEU A 21 16.56 -3.61 10.68
N GLN A 22 16.91 -2.96 11.79
CA GLN A 22 18.21 -2.30 11.96
C GLN A 22 19.36 -3.31 11.90
N PHE A 23 19.23 -4.45 12.59
CA PHE A 23 20.23 -5.52 12.60
C PHE A 23 20.46 -6.08 11.19
N PHE A 24 19.39 -6.42 10.46
CA PHE A 24 19.51 -6.95 9.11
C PHE A 24 20.01 -5.94 8.08
N ARG A 25 19.77 -4.65 8.27
CA ARG A 25 20.38 -3.60 7.44
C ARG A 25 21.91 -3.55 7.59
N SER A 26 22.42 -3.92 8.75
CA SER A 26 23.87 -3.89 9.04
C SER A 26 24.63 -5.14 8.55
N VAL A 27 23.95 -6.28 8.36
CA VAL A 27 24.62 -7.59 8.29
C VAL A 27 24.82 -8.16 6.89
N ASN A 28 24.13 -7.77 5.84
CA ASN A 28 24.50 -8.19 4.48
C ASN A 28 23.38 -8.14 3.39
N ARG A 29 23.80 -8.21 2.09
CA ARG A 29 22.91 -8.21 0.89
C ARG A 29 21.90 -9.37 0.84
N LYS A 30 22.16 -10.52 1.44
CA LYS A 30 21.20 -11.64 1.56
C LYS A 30 19.98 -11.29 2.43
N SER A 31 20.06 -10.24 3.24
CA SER A 31 18.99 -9.78 4.12
C SER A 31 18.01 -8.82 3.44
N LYS A 32 18.22 -8.42 2.20
CA LYS A 32 17.34 -7.44 1.52
C LYS A 32 15.87 -7.91 1.53
N PHE A 33 15.62 -9.16 1.19
CA PHE A 33 14.26 -9.72 1.16
C PHE A 33 13.59 -9.67 2.55
N ILE A 34 14.32 -10.04 3.61
CA ILE A 34 13.82 -9.99 4.99
C ILE A 34 13.58 -8.54 5.41
N SER A 35 14.53 -7.65 5.08
CA SER A 35 14.41 -6.22 5.34
C SER A 35 13.17 -5.62 4.68
N ASP A 36 12.90 -5.95 3.43
CA ASP A 36 11.75 -5.43 2.68
C ASP A 36 10.42 -5.97 3.21
N LYS A 37 10.39 -7.24 3.63
CA LYS A 37 9.23 -7.82 4.31
C LYS A 37 8.96 -7.11 5.64
N LEU A 38 9.99 -6.90 6.47
CA LEU A 38 9.86 -6.20 7.75
C LEU A 38 9.41 -4.75 7.58
N LYS A 39 9.93 -4.03 6.57
CA LYS A 39 9.46 -2.66 6.27
C LYS A 39 7.97 -2.65 5.95
N LYS A 40 7.50 -3.61 5.14
CA LYS A 40 6.10 -3.72 4.78
C LYS A 40 5.24 -4.01 6.01
N GLU A 41 5.64 -4.95 6.86
CA GLU A 41 4.92 -5.27 8.10
C GLU A 41 4.85 -4.06 9.05
N ILE A 42 5.96 -3.35 9.26
CA ILE A 42 6.00 -2.14 10.10
C ILE A 42 5.09 -1.05 9.52
N TYR A 43 5.17 -0.79 8.22
CA TYR A 43 4.36 0.22 7.56
C TYR A 43 2.87 -0.04 7.74
N PHE A 44 2.42 -1.26 7.46
CA PHE A 44 1.01 -1.63 7.61
C PHE A 44 0.57 -1.75 9.06
N TYR A 45 1.47 -1.97 9.99
CA TYR A 45 1.16 -1.91 11.42
C TYR A 45 0.92 -0.48 11.90
N GLU A 46 1.68 0.49 11.37
CA GLU A 46 1.54 1.92 11.70
C GLU A 46 0.45 2.63 10.88
N LEU A 47 -0.07 2.00 9.83
CA LEU A 47 -1.17 2.53 9.03
C LEU A 47 -2.48 2.41 9.81
N GLU A 48 -3.15 3.54 9.99
CA GLU A 48 -4.51 3.59 10.54
C GLU A 48 -5.50 3.18 9.45
N GLU A 49 -5.91 1.93 9.42
CA GLU A 49 -6.91 1.45 8.47
C GLU A 49 -8.31 1.92 8.88
N ARG A 50 -9.18 2.22 7.89
CA ARG A 50 -10.54 2.71 8.08
C ARG A 50 -11.51 1.89 7.24
N ASP A 51 -12.70 1.59 7.75
CA ASP A 51 -13.75 0.86 7.02
C ASP A 51 -14.19 1.57 5.72
N SER A 52 -13.95 2.89 5.64
CA SER A 52 -14.22 3.67 4.43
C SER A 52 -13.14 3.57 3.37
N ASP A 53 -12.02 2.92 3.65
CA ASP A 53 -10.90 2.79 2.70
C ASP A 53 -11.28 1.95 1.48
N ILE A 54 -10.80 2.36 0.32
CA ILE A 54 -11.06 1.72 -0.97
C ILE A 54 -9.74 1.25 -1.57
N TYR A 55 -9.64 -0.02 -1.89
CA TYR A 55 -8.47 -0.58 -2.56
C TYR A 55 -8.75 -0.82 -4.05
N ILE A 56 -7.99 -0.16 -4.92
CA ILE A 56 -8.00 -0.40 -6.35
C ILE A 56 -6.93 -1.44 -6.66
N VAL A 57 -7.38 -2.65 -6.88
CA VAL A 57 -6.52 -3.84 -7.05
C VAL A 57 -6.50 -4.26 -8.51
N THR A 58 -5.31 -4.34 -9.08
CA THR A 58 -5.14 -4.70 -10.48
C THR A 58 -3.86 -5.50 -10.69
N PHE A 59 -3.81 -6.29 -11.73
CA PHE A 59 -2.52 -6.69 -12.29
C PHE A 59 -1.85 -5.46 -12.95
N PRO A 60 -0.51 -5.30 -12.90
CA PRO A 60 0.17 -4.19 -13.55
C PRO A 60 -0.26 -4.04 -15.03
N LYS A 61 -0.42 -2.80 -15.51
CA LYS A 61 -0.85 -2.47 -16.88
C LYS A 61 -2.31 -2.79 -17.22
N SER A 62 -3.15 -3.09 -16.22
CA SER A 62 -4.60 -3.35 -16.42
C SER A 62 -5.50 -2.12 -16.27
N GLY A 63 -4.93 -0.90 -16.15
CA GLY A 63 -5.74 0.33 -16.08
C GLY A 63 -5.85 0.94 -14.68
N THR A 64 -4.92 0.64 -13.77
CA THR A 64 -4.93 1.14 -12.38
C THR A 64 -5.06 2.65 -12.30
N THR A 65 -4.23 3.39 -13.05
CA THR A 65 -4.26 4.87 -13.04
C THR A 65 -5.59 5.43 -13.55
N TRP A 66 -6.18 4.79 -14.54
CA TRP A 66 -7.51 5.15 -15.02
C TRP A 66 -8.56 5.00 -13.94
N MET A 67 -8.55 3.87 -13.24
CA MET A 67 -9.50 3.63 -12.15
C MET A 67 -9.25 4.58 -10.98
N GLN A 68 -7.98 4.91 -10.66
CA GLN A 68 -7.66 5.91 -9.66
C GLN A 68 -8.28 7.28 -10.01
N LEU A 69 -8.18 7.71 -11.27
CA LEU A 69 -8.78 8.96 -11.74
C LEU A 69 -10.31 8.93 -11.66
N ILE A 70 -10.95 7.83 -12.09
CA ILE A 70 -12.40 7.67 -12.01
C ILE A 70 -12.87 7.79 -10.57
N VAL A 71 -12.24 7.05 -9.65
CA VAL A 71 -12.60 7.09 -8.22
C VAL A 71 -12.39 8.49 -7.64
N TYR A 72 -11.28 9.15 -7.98
CA TYR A 72 -11.03 10.53 -7.53
C TYR A 72 -12.12 11.50 -8.01
N HIS A 73 -12.47 11.46 -9.29
CA HIS A 73 -13.53 12.29 -9.84
C HIS A 73 -14.89 12.07 -9.14
N LEU A 74 -15.24 10.81 -8.87
CA LEU A 74 -16.48 10.49 -8.17
C LEU A 74 -16.51 10.99 -6.72
N LEU A 75 -15.33 11.05 -6.06
CA LEU A 75 -15.22 11.50 -4.68
C LEU A 75 -15.09 13.03 -4.54
N THR A 76 -14.77 13.75 -5.62
CA THR A 76 -14.45 15.19 -5.59
C THR A 76 -15.30 16.02 -6.55
N ASP A 77 -16.41 15.46 -7.06
CA ASP A 77 -17.27 16.11 -8.05
C ASP A 77 -16.50 16.70 -9.26
N GLY A 78 -15.47 15.95 -9.72
CA GLY A 78 -14.68 16.31 -10.89
C GLY A 78 -13.51 17.26 -10.62
N ASN A 79 -13.22 17.62 -9.39
CA ASN A 79 -12.02 18.39 -9.07
C ASN A 79 -10.75 17.59 -9.36
N MET A 80 -9.73 18.23 -9.97
CA MET A 80 -8.43 17.64 -10.34
C MET A 80 -7.27 18.35 -9.64
N ASP A 81 -7.48 18.81 -8.41
CA ASP A 81 -6.49 19.55 -7.63
C ASP A 81 -5.46 18.63 -6.98
N PHE A 82 -4.59 18.05 -7.79
CA PHE A 82 -3.40 17.30 -7.34
C PHE A 82 -2.28 17.43 -8.39
N LYS A 83 -1.04 17.35 -7.95
CA LYS A 83 0.13 17.37 -8.86
C LYS A 83 0.41 15.98 -9.43
N HIS A 84 0.27 14.97 -8.63
CA HIS A 84 0.50 13.58 -9.02
C HIS A 84 -0.57 12.69 -8.40
N ILE A 85 -1.07 11.69 -9.15
CA ILE A 85 -2.14 10.79 -8.66
C ILE A 85 -1.78 10.08 -7.35
N TYR A 86 -0.51 9.85 -7.06
CA TYR A 86 -0.07 9.25 -5.80
C TYR A 86 -0.14 10.18 -4.59
N ASP A 87 -0.39 11.48 -4.79
CA ASP A 87 -0.64 12.44 -3.70
C ASP A 87 -2.00 12.17 -3.05
N VAL A 88 -2.96 11.70 -3.84
CA VAL A 88 -4.34 11.44 -3.42
C VAL A 88 -4.71 9.96 -3.38
N SER A 89 -3.97 9.13 -4.10
CA SER A 89 -4.16 7.68 -4.18
C SER A 89 -2.82 6.95 -4.10
N PRO A 90 -2.23 6.86 -2.91
CA PRO A 90 -0.90 6.29 -2.74
C PRO A 90 -0.85 4.78 -3.02
N TRP A 91 0.30 4.33 -3.49
CA TRP A 91 0.62 2.91 -3.60
C TRP A 91 1.32 2.45 -2.33
N LEU A 92 0.55 1.92 -1.37
CA LEU A 92 1.01 1.63 0.00
C LEU A 92 2.21 0.69 0.04
N SER A 93 2.16 -0.42 -0.71
CA SER A 93 3.28 -1.37 -0.74
C SER A 93 4.57 -0.78 -1.31
N ASN A 94 4.47 0.14 -2.28
CA ASN A 94 5.63 0.83 -2.81
C ASN A 94 6.22 1.81 -1.79
N GLN A 95 5.37 2.53 -1.04
CA GLN A 95 5.81 3.41 0.05
C GLN A 95 6.49 2.60 1.16
N ALA A 96 5.87 1.50 1.58
CA ALA A 96 6.44 0.59 2.57
C ALA A 96 7.81 0.05 2.12
N PHE A 97 7.93 -0.39 0.87
CA PHE A 97 9.18 -0.89 0.30
C PHE A 97 10.29 0.18 0.32
N ARG A 98 9.95 1.43 0.04
CA ARG A 98 10.88 2.57 0.12
C ARG A 98 11.21 2.98 1.56
N GLY A 99 10.52 2.40 2.55
CA GLY A 99 10.70 2.73 3.98
C GLY A 99 10.13 4.08 4.35
N ALA A 100 9.08 4.54 3.64
CA ALA A 100 8.32 5.73 4.01
C ALA A 100 7.52 5.49 5.30
N SER A 101 7.15 6.58 6.00
CA SER A 101 6.18 6.52 7.10
C SER A 101 4.75 6.62 6.54
N PRO A 102 3.75 5.92 7.11
CA PRO A 102 2.36 6.07 6.72
C PRO A 102 1.70 7.37 7.24
N GLU A 103 2.42 8.20 7.97
CA GLU A 103 1.86 9.40 8.60
C GLU A 103 1.13 10.35 7.62
N ALA A 104 1.70 10.56 6.43
CA ALA A 104 1.07 11.39 5.41
C ALA A 104 -0.24 10.74 4.90
N VAL A 105 -0.26 9.42 4.79
CA VAL A 105 -1.44 8.65 4.38
C VAL A 105 -2.52 8.68 5.46
N ASN A 106 -2.12 8.61 6.73
CA ASN A 106 -3.05 8.68 7.86
C ASN A 106 -3.75 10.06 7.94
N LYS A 107 -3.13 11.13 7.39
CA LYS A 107 -3.71 12.48 7.33
C LYS A 107 -4.65 12.71 6.14
N LEU A 108 -4.70 11.79 5.16
CA LEU A 108 -5.62 11.94 4.03
C LEU A 108 -7.09 11.95 4.49
N PRO A 109 -7.95 12.76 3.85
CA PRO A 109 -9.39 12.79 4.17
C PRO A 109 -10.06 11.47 3.81
N SER A 110 -11.13 11.09 4.55
CA SER A 110 -11.96 9.95 4.22
C SER A 110 -13.07 10.34 3.20
N PRO A 111 -13.47 9.42 2.31
CA PRO A 111 -12.89 8.09 2.11
C PRO A 111 -11.54 8.15 1.40
N ARG A 112 -10.57 7.37 1.85
CA ARG A 112 -9.28 7.22 1.17
C ARG A 112 -9.35 6.11 0.14
N PHE A 113 -8.55 6.21 -0.92
CA PHE A 113 -8.43 5.13 -1.89
C PHE A 113 -6.96 4.89 -2.27
N PHE A 114 -6.62 3.63 -2.46
CA PHE A 114 -5.25 3.17 -2.57
C PHE A 114 -5.04 2.32 -3.81
N LYS A 115 -3.89 2.49 -4.46
CA LYS A 115 -3.42 1.58 -5.49
C LYS A 115 -2.83 0.33 -4.86
N SER A 116 -3.20 -0.84 -5.38
CA SER A 116 -2.55 -2.11 -5.04
C SER A 116 -2.33 -3.01 -6.25
N HIS A 117 -1.19 -3.72 -6.22
CA HIS A 117 -0.89 -4.88 -7.07
C HIS A 117 -0.66 -6.12 -6.21
N ASP A 118 -0.95 -6.02 -4.92
CA ASP A 118 -0.79 -7.08 -3.96
C ASP A 118 -1.93 -8.10 -4.06
N LYS A 119 -1.68 -9.31 -3.56
CA LYS A 119 -2.72 -10.31 -3.37
C LYS A 119 -3.66 -9.89 -2.25
N TYR A 120 -4.90 -10.38 -2.30
CA TYR A 120 -5.94 -10.05 -1.31
C TYR A 120 -5.48 -10.24 0.13
N GLU A 121 -4.82 -11.35 0.43
CA GLU A 121 -4.33 -11.68 1.77
C GLU A 121 -3.25 -10.71 2.29
N GLN A 122 -2.67 -9.91 1.43
CA GLN A 122 -1.61 -8.97 1.79
C GLN A 122 -2.14 -7.61 2.23
N PHE A 123 -3.35 -7.23 1.84
CA PHE A 123 -3.96 -5.96 2.24
C PHE A 123 -5.25 -6.13 3.04
N ASN A 124 -5.93 -7.28 2.98
CA ASN A 124 -7.08 -7.55 3.82
C ASN A 124 -6.62 -7.98 5.22
N ARG A 125 -6.73 -7.06 6.16
CA ARG A 125 -6.31 -7.27 7.56
C ARG A 125 -7.49 -7.38 8.52
N GLY A 126 -8.66 -7.81 8.02
CA GLY A 126 -9.87 -8.00 8.81
C GLY A 126 -10.78 -6.77 8.89
N PHE A 127 -10.46 -5.71 8.15
CA PHE A 127 -11.33 -4.54 7.99
C PHE A 127 -12.35 -4.78 6.87
N ASN A 128 -13.51 -4.13 6.96
CA ASN A 128 -14.56 -4.19 5.95
C ASN A 128 -14.30 -3.22 4.79
N ASN A 129 -13.09 -3.29 4.22
CA ASN A 129 -12.63 -2.41 3.17
C ASN A 129 -13.33 -2.69 1.85
N LYS A 130 -13.57 -1.64 1.06
CA LYS A 130 -14.09 -1.76 -0.30
C LYS A 130 -12.97 -2.11 -1.26
N VAL A 131 -13.21 -3.05 -2.16
CA VAL A 131 -12.24 -3.47 -3.18
C VAL A 131 -12.82 -3.27 -4.57
N ILE A 132 -12.12 -2.52 -5.40
CA ILE A 132 -12.38 -2.38 -6.82
C ILE A 132 -11.34 -3.21 -7.56
N TYR A 133 -11.74 -4.37 -8.07
CA TYR A 133 -10.85 -5.22 -8.85
C TYR A 133 -10.99 -4.92 -10.34
N VAL A 134 -9.87 -4.51 -10.96
CA VAL A 134 -9.82 -4.21 -12.41
C VAL A 134 -8.99 -5.27 -13.11
N TYR A 135 -9.57 -5.88 -14.13
CA TYR A 135 -8.89 -6.83 -14.99
C TYR A 135 -8.93 -6.39 -16.45
N ARG A 136 -8.02 -6.91 -17.24
CA ARG A 136 -7.89 -6.62 -18.66
C ARG A 136 -7.50 -7.91 -19.40
N GLU A 137 -7.85 -8.00 -20.67
CA GLU A 137 -7.44 -9.11 -21.53
C GLU A 137 -5.92 -9.31 -21.49
N GLY A 138 -5.47 -10.53 -21.26
CA GLY A 138 -4.06 -10.84 -21.02
C GLY A 138 -3.13 -10.45 -22.17
N LYS A 139 -3.59 -10.56 -23.43
CA LYS A 139 -2.82 -10.12 -24.62
C LYS A 139 -2.55 -8.63 -24.59
N ASP A 140 -3.56 -7.83 -24.24
CA ASP A 140 -3.43 -6.38 -24.13
C ASP A 140 -2.51 -5.98 -22.98
N VAL A 141 -2.58 -6.70 -21.87
CA VAL A 141 -1.67 -6.49 -20.73
C VAL A 141 -0.23 -6.77 -21.15
N ALA A 142 0.02 -7.90 -21.83
CA ALA A 142 1.34 -8.26 -22.30
C ALA A 142 1.91 -7.23 -23.28
N ALA A 143 1.13 -6.78 -24.26
CA ALA A 143 1.53 -5.72 -25.18
C ALA A 143 1.85 -4.42 -24.45
N SER A 144 0.99 -3.98 -23.53
CA SER A 144 1.23 -2.78 -22.73
C SER A 144 2.46 -2.91 -21.84
N TYR A 145 2.72 -4.09 -21.29
CA TYR A 145 3.90 -4.34 -20.45
C TYR A 145 5.18 -4.32 -21.28
N PHE A 146 5.16 -4.91 -22.47
CA PHE A 146 6.28 -4.89 -23.40
C PHE A 146 6.68 -3.46 -23.76
N HIS A 147 5.72 -2.61 -24.17
CA HIS A 147 5.99 -1.22 -24.51
C HIS A 147 6.48 -0.41 -23.31
N HIS A 148 5.93 -0.67 -22.13
CA HIS A 148 6.39 -0.01 -20.91
C HIS A 148 7.87 -0.31 -20.62
N ASN A 149 8.27 -1.59 -20.66
CA ASN A 149 9.65 -1.99 -20.36
C ASN A 149 10.66 -1.55 -21.45
N LYS A 150 10.20 -1.33 -22.69
CA LYS A 150 11.05 -0.83 -23.77
C LYS A 150 11.39 0.66 -23.61
N ASN A 151 10.54 1.42 -22.91
CA ASN A 151 10.66 2.87 -22.78
C ASN A 151 11.28 3.32 -21.44
N TYR A 152 11.59 2.38 -20.55
CA TYR A 152 12.24 2.57 -19.26
C TYR A 152 13.40 1.60 -19.07
#